data_0eea4431989e2075ba1e19d6a4a8ebf9
#
_entry.id   0eea4431989e2075ba1e19d6a4a8ebf9
#
_cell.length_a   1.000
_cell.length_b   1.000
_cell.length_c   1.000
_cell.angle_alpha   90.00
_cell.angle_beta   90.00
_cell.angle_gamma   90.00
#
_symmetry.space_group_name_H-M   'P 1'
#
loop_
_entity.id
_entity.type
_entity.pdbx_description
1 polymer ?
#
loop_
_entity_poly.entity_id
_entity_poly.type
_entity_poly.pdbx_seq_one_letter_code
_entity_poly.pdbx_strand_id
1 'polypeptide(L)'
;MRAALAFASAAVFLFFTVSPTSAQETAGTDASSALSAALSAACRANETQFADFLSGSNPAAFRALPATQRAEFLKHISLSDEPGKPLISSDGNGHTVLRCRAPNTTVEYRFGTPRVQETLAFIPVMVVDSEETEFGLIHEANGWKLLSLGLVLFDIPQLSKQWAQADFTAREDAIVATLRATSEAIHTYQRAFGRLPESLAELGPAPKDQISPEQASLVSAELAKGSQDGYEFRYRIVPDISGNDTSFELAATPKPYGANGHRSFFLDESGRVHGDDKHGAVATTEDPLLAGEKAEPEKSE
;
A
#
# COMPACT_ATOMS: atom_id res chain seq x y z
N MET A 1 -73.68 -37.95 53.42
CA MET A 1 -72.32 -38.22 53.82
C MET A 1 -71.63 -38.80 52.61
N ARG A 2 -70.89 -38.01 51.88
CA ARG A 2 -70.09 -38.45 50.75
C ARG A 2 -68.73 -37.66 50.78
N ALA A 3 -67.65 -38.39 51.04
CA ALA A 3 -66.32 -37.91 51.09
C ALA A 3 -65.79 -37.82 49.64
N ALA A 4 -65.26 -36.67 49.25
CA ALA A 4 -64.58 -36.50 48.02
C ALA A 4 -63.07 -36.58 48.22
N LEU A 5 -62.43 -37.57 47.59
CA LEU A 5 -60.96 -37.67 47.50
C LEU A 5 -60.48 -36.78 46.39
N ALA A 6 -59.59 -35.86 46.74
CA ALA A 6 -58.85 -35.06 45.76
C ALA A 6 -57.51 -35.73 45.43
N PHE A 7 -57.26 -36.12 44.16
CA PHE A 7 -55.96 -36.57 43.65
C PHE A 7 -55.18 -35.38 43.24
N ALA A 8 -54.06 -35.09 43.88
CA ALA A 8 -53.07 -34.09 43.41
C ALA A 8 -52.07 -34.83 42.55
N SER A 9 -52.10 -34.51 41.20
CA SER A 9 -51.08 -34.93 40.25
C SER A 9 -49.92 -33.93 40.28
N ALA A 10 -48.78 -34.33 40.82
CA ALA A 10 -47.54 -33.61 40.76
C ALA A 10 -46.88 -33.87 39.39
N ALA A 11 -46.91 -32.88 38.46
CA ALA A 11 -46.13 -32.91 37.21
C ALA A 11 -44.68 -32.55 37.52
N VAL A 12 -43.77 -33.49 37.45
CA VAL A 12 -42.32 -33.24 37.50
C VAL A 12 -41.87 -32.77 36.13
N PHE A 13 -41.61 -31.46 35.99
CA PHE A 13 -40.90 -30.90 34.83
C PHE A 13 -39.41 -31.16 35.01
N LEU A 14 -38.88 -32.14 34.29
CA LEU A 14 -37.44 -32.32 34.09
C LEU A 14 -36.94 -31.23 33.10
N PHE A 15 -36.38 -30.16 33.62
CA PHE A 15 -35.59 -29.23 32.81
C PHE A 15 -34.28 -29.88 32.39
N PHE A 16 -34.17 -30.36 31.16
CA PHE A 16 -32.91 -30.69 30.57
C PHE A 16 -32.19 -29.37 30.27
N THR A 17 -31.28 -28.95 31.14
CA THR A 17 -30.29 -27.93 30.84
C THR A 17 -29.29 -28.52 29.87
N VAL A 18 -29.50 -28.32 28.56
CA VAL A 18 -28.48 -28.59 27.56
C VAL A 18 -27.38 -27.56 27.79
N SER A 19 -26.24 -28.00 28.34
CA SER A 19 -25.06 -27.16 28.50
C SER A 19 -24.51 -26.78 27.12
N PRO A 20 -24.37 -25.49 26.78
CA PRO A 20 -23.89 -25.08 25.48
C PRO A 20 -22.38 -25.29 25.28
N THR A 21 -21.69 -25.91 26.22
CA THR A 21 -20.23 -25.99 26.30
C THR A 21 -19.60 -26.79 25.15
N SER A 22 -20.20 -27.87 24.68
CA SER A 22 -19.60 -28.74 23.67
C SER A 22 -19.57 -28.14 22.26
N ALA A 23 -20.61 -27.39 21.86
CA ALA A 23 -20.67 -26.77 20.52
C ALA A 23 -19.68 -25.59 20.40
N GLN A 24 -19.50 -24.85 21.50
CA GLN A 24 -18.57 -23.71 21.52
C GLN A 24 -17.11 -24.16 21.55
N GLU A 25 -16.79 -25.26 22.23
CA GLU A 25 -15.45 -25.85 22.25
C GLU A 25 -15.06 -26.40 20.86
N THR A 26 -15.99 -27.07 20.17
CA THR A 26 -15.78 -27.55 18.79
C THR A 26 -15.57 -26.39 17.79
N ALA A 27 -16.40 -25.35 17.88
CA ALA A 27 -16.27 -24.17 17.02
C ALA A 27 -14.95 -23.42 17.25
N GLY A 28 -14.47 -23.35 18.51
CA GLY A 28 -13.17 -22.77 18.83
C GLY A 28 -12.00 -23.56 18.24
N THR A 29 -12.06 -24.90 18.31
CA THR A 29 -11.05 -25.79 17.71
C THR A 29 -11.02 -25.65 16.19
N ASP A 30 -12.16 -25.55 15.52
CA ASP A 30 -12.27 -25.36 14.09
C ASP A 30 -11.72 -23.99 13.66
N ALA A 31 -12.00 -22.92 14.43
CA ALA A 31 -11.46 -21.58 14.18
C ALA A 31 -9.92 -21.56 14.32
N SER A 32 -9.37 -22.21 15.37
CA SER A 32 -7.92 -22.34 15.54
C SER A 32 -7.26 -23.12 14.41
N SER A 33 -7.93 -24.16 13.93
CA SER A 33 -7.44 -24.95 12.78
C SER A 33 -7.42 -24.12 11.50
N ALA A 34 -8.46 -23.32 11.26
CA ALA A 34 -8.52 -22.40 10.12
C ALA A 34 -7.41 -21.33 10.19
N LEU A 35 -7.19 -20.72 11.35
CA LEU A 35 -6.11 -19.76 11.56
C LEU A 35 -4.73 -20.40 11.32
N SER A 36 -4.51 -21.60 11.89
CA SER A 36 -3.27 -22.35 11.69
C SER A 36 -3.01 -22.66 10.21
N ALA A 37 -4.06 -23.03 9.46
CA ALA A 37 -3.97 -23.28 8.02
C ALA A 37 -3.68 -22.00 7.23
N ALA A 38 -4.29 -20.86 7.59
CA ALA A 38 -4.04 -19.55 6.97
C ALA A 38 -2.59 -19.09 7.19
N LEU A 39 -2.12 -19.11 8.45
CA LEU A 39 -0.72 -18.77 8.79
C LEU A 39 0.28 -19.75 8.15
N SER A 40 -0.09 -21.03 8.01
CA SER A 40 0.73 -22.00 7.28
C SER A 40 0.81 -21.70 5.79
N ALA A 41 -0.26 -21.21 5.18
CA ALA A 41 -0.26 -20.77 3.78
C ALA A 41 0.62 -19.52 3.61
N ALA A 42 0.50 -18.54 4.52
CA ALA A 42 1.35 -17.35 4.56
C ALA A 42 2.84 -17.72 4.73
N CYS A 43 3.16 -18.61 5.66
CA CYS A 43 4.52 -19.11 5.88
C CYS A 43 5.15 -19.71 4.62
N ARG A 44 4.38 -20.44 3.81
CA ARG A 44 4.84 -21.00 2.53
C ARG A 44 4.83 -19.99 1.38
N ALA A 45 4.42 -18.75 1.58
CA ALA A 45 4.10 -17.78 0.55
C ALA A 45 3.12 -18.34 -0.51
N ASN A 46 2.17 -19.20 -0.09
CA ASN A 46 1.16 -19.76 -0.96
C ASN A 46 -0.03 -18.79 -1.08
N GLU A 47 0.09 -17.83 -2.00
CA GLU A 47 -0.87 -16.75 -2.23
C GLU A 47 -2.29 -17.28 -2.53
N THR A 48 -2.39 -18.32 -3.35
CA THR A 48 -3.68 -18.90 -3.75
C THR A 48 -4.40 -19.50 -2.55
N GLN A 49 -3.71 -20.32 -1.77
CA GLN A 49 -4.28 -20.93 -0.58
C GLN A 49 -4.60 -19.92 0.51
N PHE A 50 -3.73 -18.92 0.71
CA PHE A 50 -3.97 -17.87 1.69
C PHE A 50 -5.22 -17.05 1.38
N ALA A 51 -5.43 -16.70 0.12
CA ALA A 51 -6.61 -15.97 -0.33
C ALA A 51 -7.92 -16.67 0.07
N ASP A 52 -7.95 -18.00 0.10
CA ASP A 52 -9.16 -18.76 0.44
C ASP A 52 -9.55 -18.65 1.93
N PHE A 53 -8.64 -18.18 2.77
CA PHE A 53 -8.91 -17.92 4.19
C PHE A 53 -9.38 -16.48 4.48
N LEU A 54 -9.37 -15.58 3.52
CA LEU A 54 -9.83 -14.21 3.71
C LEU A 54 -11.36 -14.13 3.66
N SER A 55 -11.95 -13.19 4.41
CA SER A 55 -13.40 -12.99 4.51
C SER A 55 -13.95 -12.03 3.43
N GLY A 56 -15.23 -12.15 3.13
CA GLY A 56 -15.99 -11.20 2.31
C GLY A 56 -15.43 -11.00 0.91
N SER A 57 -15.14 -9.76 0.52
CA SER A 57 -14.58 -9.37 -0.77
C SER A 57 -13.05 -9.45 -0.84
N ASN A 58 -12.37 -9.66 0.28
CA ASN A 58 -10.91 -9.68 0.37
C ASN A 58 -10.23 -10.75 -0.50
N PRO A 59 -10.75 -11.97 -0.69
CA PRO A 59 -10.12 -12.96 -1.57
C PRO A 59 -9.95 -12.47 -3.00
N ALA A 60 -10.97 -11.85 -3.57
CA ALA A 60 -10.94 -11.32 -4.94
C ALA A 60 -9.99 -10.11 -5.02
N ALA A 61 -10.07 -9.19 -4.05
CA ALA A 61 -9.20 -8.03 -3.99
C ALA A 61 -7.72 -8.42 -3.83
N PHE A 62 -7.42 -9.40 -2.96
CA PHE A 62 -6.04 -9.90 -2.79
C PHE A 62 -5.48 -10.49 -4.08
N ARG A 63 -6.26 -11.31 -4.80
CA ARG A 63 -5.81 -11.88 -6.08
C ARG A 63 -5.60 -10.82 -7.17
N ALA A 64 -6.29 -9.69 -7.09
CA ALA A 64 -6.14 -8.57 -8.02
C ALA A 64 -4.93 -7.68 -7.72
N LEU A 65 -4.31 -7.76 -6.53
CA LEU A 65 -3.09 -7.02 -6.21
C LEU A 65 -1.93 -7.41 -7.12
N PRO A 66 -0.97 -6.50 -7.40
CA PRO A 66 0.32 -6.83 -7.98
C PRO A 66 1.05 -7.91 -7.17
N ALA A 67 1.83 -8.77 -7.83
CA ALA A 67 2.54 -9.86 -7.17
C ALA A 67 3.47 -9.40 -6.03
N THR A 68 4.13 -8.24 -6.20
CA THR A 68 4.98 -7.64 -5.18
C THR A 68 4.19 -7.26 -3.92
N GLN A 69 3.01 -6.67 -4.07
CA GLN A 69 2.15 -6.29 -2.95
C GLN A 69 1.55 -7.51 -2.24
N ARG A 70 1.19 -8.57 -2.98
CA ARG A 70 0.75 -9.84 -2.37
C ARG A 70 1.86 -10.49 -1.54
N ALA A 71 3.08 -10.54 -2.08
CA ALA A 71 4.23 -11.08 -1.38
C ALA A 71 4.52 -10.29 -0.10
N GLU A 72 4.49 -8.95 -0.17
CA GLU A 72 4.71 -8.08 0.98
C GLU A 72 3.62 -8.25 2.05
N PHE A 73 2.36 -8.37 1.64
CA PHE A 73 1.26 -8.66 2.55
C PHE A 73 1.48 -9.99 3.31
N LEU A 74 1.90 -11.05 2.60
CA LEU A 74 2.18 -12.34 3.22
C LEU A 74 3.37 -12.30 4.19
N LYS A 75 4.42 -11.53 3.90
CA LYS A 75 5.53 -11.31 4.83
C LYS A 75 5.07 -10.67 6.14
N HIS A 76 4.21 -9.66 6.05
CA HIS A 76 3.63 -9.02 7.24
C HIS A 76 2.78 -9.99 8.07
N ILE A 77 2.02 -10.87 7.43
CA ILE A 77 1.22 -11.87 8.14
C ILE A 77 2.08 -12.99 8.71
N SER A 78 3.10 -13.45 7.98
CA SER A 78 3.98 -14.54 8.42
C SER A 78 5.15 -14.07 9.29
N LEU A 79 5.33 -12.74 9.45
CA LEU A 79 6.47 -12.12 10.14
C LEU A 79 7.83 -12.70 9.70
N SER A 80 7.92 -13.10 8.44
CA SER A 80 9.11 -13.70 7.84
C SER A 80 9.33 -13.13 6.45
N ASP A 81 10.55 -12.70 6.18
CA ASP A 81 10.95 -12.15 4.87
C ASP A 81 11.09 -13.24 3.79
N GLU A 82 11.23 -14.48 4.20
CA GLU A 82 11.46 -15.61 3.30
C GLU A 82 10.40 -16.70 3.51
N PRO A 83 10.01 -17.41 2.44
CA PRO A 83 9.13 -18.56 2.54
C PRO A 83 9.72 -19.65 3.44
N GLY A 84 8.88 -20.21 4.31
CA GLY A 84 9.28 -21.21 5.29
C GLY A 84 8.50 -22.52 5.17
N LYS A 85 8.85 -23.45 6.06
CA LYS A 85 8.13 -24.72 6.25
C LYS A 85 7.32 -24.63 7.55
N PRO A 86 5.99 -24.67 7.51
CA PRO A 86 5.18 -24.68 8.71
C PRO A 86 5.26 -26.04 9.41
N LEU A 87 5.42 -26.02 10.72
CA LEU A 87 5.37 -27.18 11.61
C LEU A 87 4.31 -26.91 12.67
N ILE A 88 3.28 -27.74 12.72
CA ILE A 88 2.19 -27.63 13.69
C ILE A 88 2.41 -28.68 14.79
N SER A 89 2.29 -28.28 16.04
CA SER A 89 2.36 -29.12 17.22
C SER A 89 1.38 -28.63 18.28
N SER A 90 1.22 -29.36 19.37
CA SER A 90 0.52 -28.88 20.56
C SER A 90 1.51 -28.66 21.69
N ASP A 91 1.24 -27.68 22.54
CA ASP A 91 1.99 -27.47 23.78
C ASP A 91 1.51 -28.45 24.90
N GLY A 92 2.12 -28.35 26.09
CA GLY A 92 1.76 -29.19 27.25
C GLY A 92 0.34 -28.96 27.75
N ASN A 93 -0.34 -27.88 27.34
CA ASN A 93 -1.72 -27.56 27.71
C ASN A 93 -2.72 -27.88 26.58
N GLY A 94 -2.25 -28.45 25.47
CA GLY A 94 -3.08 -28.79 24.32
C GLY A 94 -3.31 -27.61 23.34
N HIS A 95 -2.70 -26.44 23.55
CA HIS A 95 -2.83 -25.32 22.63
C HIS A 95 -2.00 -25.56 21.37
N THR A 96 -2.50 -25.04 20.25
CA THR A 96 -1.80 -25.13 18.95
C THR A 96 -0.55 -24.25 18.98
N VAL A 97 0.57 -24.81 18.53
CA VAL A 97 1.82 -24.11 18.26
C VAL A 97 2.20 -24.31 16.80
N LEU A 98 2.29 -23.21 16.07
CA LEU A 98 2.75 -23.18 14.68
C LEU A 98 4.16 -22.57 14.63
N ARG A 99 5.11 -23.28 14.03
CA ARG A 99 6.44 -22.75 13.74
C ARG A 99 6.62 -22.59 12.26
N CYS A 100 6.89 -21.38 11.82
CA CYS A 100 7.33 -21.09 10.43
C CYS A 100 8.85 -21.11 10.40
N ARG A 101 9.43 -22.15 9.82
CA ARG A 101 10.91 -22.29 9.70
C ARG A 101 11.34 -21.84 8.32
N ALA A 102 11.88 -20.63 8.22
CA ALA A 102 12.57 -20.11 7.05
C ALA A 102 14.09 -20.38 7.12
N PRO A 103 14.87 -20.19 6.04
CA PRO A 103 16.31 -20.45 6.02
C PRO A 103 17.10 -19.75 7.13
N ASN A 104 16.78 -18.48 7.40
CA ASN A 104 17.53 -17.63 8.34
C ASN A 104 16.76 -17.30 9.62
N THR A 105 15.50 -17.70 9.74
CA THR A 105 14.66 -17.39 10.91
C THR A 105 13.63 -18.47 11.18
N THR A 106 13.16 -18.51 12.42
CA THR A 106 12.01 -19.34 12.80
C THR A 106 11.07 -18.47 13.61
N VAL A 107 9.84 -18.30 13.11
CA VAL A 107 8.77 -17.59 13.83
C VAL A 107 7.86 -18.62 14.48
N GLU A 108 7.60 -18.47 15.78
CA GLU A 108 6.72 -19.36 16.54
C GLU A 108 5.46 -18.61 16.98
N TYR A 109 4.32 -19.17 16.63
CA TYR A 109 2.99 -18.68 17.01
C TYR A 109 2.38 -19.63 18.01
N ARG A 110 2.08 -19.15 19.22
CA ARG A 110 1.37 -19.89 20.26
C ARG A 110 -0.05 -19.40 20.37
N PHE A 111 -1.01 -20.26 20.08
CA PHE A 111 -2.42 -19.91 20.10
C PHE A 111 -2.95 -20.01 21.53
N GLY A 112 -3.61 -18.97 21.99
CA GLY A 112 -4.34 -19.01 23.25
C GLY A 112 -5.73 -19.63 23.09
N THR A 113 -6.52 -19.56 24.15
CA THR A 113 -7.89 -20.09 24.15
C THR A 113 -8.81 -19.25 23.27
N PRO A 114 -9.44 -19.82 22.25
CA PRO A 114 -10.39 -19.10 21.41
C PRO A 114 -11.60 -18.61 22.18
N ARG A 115 -12.05 -17.39 21.90
CA ARG A 115 -13.32 -16.84 22.37
C ARG A 115 -14.29 -16.82 21.21
N VAL A 116 -15.32 -17.65 21.24
CA VAL A 116 -16.31 -17.75 20.16
C VAL A 116 -17.61 -17.09 20.61
N GLN A 117 -18.13 -16.20 19.74
CA GLN A 117 -19.39 -15.50 19.93
C GLN A 117 -20.19 -15.59 18.62
N GLU A 118 -21.21 -16.43 18.57
CA GLU A 118 -22.03 -16.70 17.39
C GLU A 118 -21.17 -17.07 16.16
N THR A 119 -21.05 -16.15 15.21
CA THR A 119 -20.27 -16.32 13.97
C THR A 119 -18.87 -15.74 14.06
N LEU A 120 -18.46 -15.19 15.19
CA LEU A 120 -17.14 -14.58 15.39
C LEU A 120 -16.29 -15.42 16.32
N ALA A 121 -15.02 -15.53 16.03
CA ALA A 121 -14.02 -16.10 16.92
C ALA A 121 -12.83 -15.16 17.05
N PHE A 122 -12.34 -15.01 18.28
CA PHE A 122 -11.15 -14.20 18.60
C PHE A 122 -10.11 -15.12 19.23
N ILE A 123 -8.95 -15.20 18.61
CA ILE A 123 -7.88 -16.12 19.01
C ILE A 123 -6.66 -15.28 19.38
N PRO A 124 -6.31 -15.23 20.68
CA PRO A 124 -5.05 -14.63 21.09
C PRO A 124 -3.88 -15.45 20.53
N VAL A 125 -2.89 -14.79 19.97
CA VAL A 125 -1.68 -15.43 19.46
C VAL A 125 -0.47 -14.68 19.99
N MET A 126 0.37 -15.40 20.73
CA MET A 126 1.67 -14.91 21.16
C MET A 126 2.70 -15.30 20.10
N VAL A 127 3.41 -14.32 19.58
CA VAL A 127 4.57 -14.54 18.74
C VAL A 127 5.79 -14.44 19.62
N VAL A 128 6.69 -15.43 19.56
CA VAL A 128 7.92 -15.44 20.40
C VAL A 128 8.75 -14.21 20.04
N ASP A 129 9.23 -13.51 21.05
CA ASP A 129 9.97 -12.25 20.98
C ASP A 129 9.15 -11.03 20.49
N SER A 130 7.81 -11.12 20.52
CA SER A 130 6.89 -10.06 20.14
C SER A 130 5.74 -9.92 21.14
N GLU A 131 4.89 -8.92 20.95
CA GLU A 131 3.69 -8.73 21.75
C GLU A 131 2.58 -9.73 21.38
N GLU A 132 1.68 -10.01 22.34
CA GLU A 132 0.47 -10.78 22.08
C GLU A 132 -0.44 -9.99 21.12
N THR A 133 -0.90 -10.66 20.08
CA THR A 133 -1.88 -10.12 19.14
C THR A 133 -3.10 -11.01 19.08
N GLU A 134 -4.24 -10.47 18.63
CA GLU A 134 -5.48 -11.22 18.52
C GLU A 134 -5.92 -11.31 17.07
N PHE A 135 -6.20 -12.53 16.60
CA PHE A 135 -6.82 -12.73 15.29
C PHE A 135 -8.32 -12.85 15.42
N GLY A 136 -9.05 -12.03 14.67
CA GLY A 136 -10.48 -12.15 14.50
C GLY A 136 -10.82 -13.01 13.29
N LEU A 137 -11.74 -13.95 13.46
CA LEU A 137 -12.28 -14.77 12.38
C LEU A 137 -13.81 -14.65 12.34
N ILE A 138 -14.38 -14.84 11.17
CA ILE A 138 -15.82 -14.93 10.93
C ILE A 138 -16.15 -16.27 10.31
N HIS A 139 -17.25 -16.87 10.76
CA HIS A 139 -17.77 -18.11 10.18
C HIS A 139 -18.69 -17.80 9.00
N GLU A 140 -18.25 -18.12 7.81
CA GLU A 140 -19.01 -18.03 6.56
C GLU A 140 -19.54 -19.41 6.13
N ALA A 141 -20.31 -19.49 5.06
CA ALA A 141 -20.90 -20.74 4.57
C ALA A 141 -19.86 -21.84 4.29
N ASN A 142 -18.62 -21.47 3.98
CA ASN A 142 -17.51 -22.37 3.65
C ASN A 142 -16.42 -22.40 4.75
N GLY A 143 -16.79 -22.10 6.00
CA GLY A 143 -15.95 -22.22 7.18
C GLY A 143 -15.40 -20.89 7.72
N TRP A 144 -14.47 -21.00 8.67
CA TRP A 144 -13.86 -19.84 9.31
C TRP A 144 -12.91 -19.08 8.38
N LYS A 145 -13.05 -17.75 8.37
CA LYS A 145 -12.28 -16.82 7.52
C LYS A 145 -11.62 -15.74 8.36
N LEU A 146 -10.45 -15.30 7.98
CA LEU A 146 -9.75 -14.17 8.60
C LEU A 146 -10.52 -12.87 8.39
N LEU A 147 -10.82 -12.19 9.48
CA LEU A 147 -11.54 -10.92 9.52
C LEU A 147 -10.63 -9.76 9.95
N SER A 148 -9.81 -9.98 10.98
CA SER A 148 -8.97 -8.92 11.55
C SER A 148 -7.67 -9.45 12.15
N LEU A 149 -6.73 -8.53 12.33
CA LEU A 149 -5.52 -8.68 13.15
C LEU A 149 -5.51 -7.56 14.17
N GLY A 150 -5.65 -7.89 15.44
CA GLY A 150 -5.90 -6.94 16.51
C GLY A 150 -7.18 -6.14 16.23
N LEU A 151 -7.11 -4.82 16.32
CA LEU A 151 -8.22 -3.91 16.03
C LEU A 151 -8.36 -3.57 14.54
N VAL A 152 -7.46 -4.07 13.68
CA VAL A 152 -7.45 -3.76 12.25
C VAL A 152 -8.25 -4.81 11.49
N LEU A 153 -9.37 -4.40 10.91
CA LEU A 153 -10.12 -5.22 9.96
C LEU A 153 -9.37 -5.33 8.63
N PHE A 154 -9.39 -6.51 8.02
CA PHE A 154 -8.87 -6.66 6.66
C PHE A 154 -9.85 -6.02 5.67
N ASP A 155 -9.43 -4.91 5.08
CA ASP A 155 -10.10 -4.23 3.96
C ASP A 155 -9.09 -4.05 2.82
N ILE A 156 -8.79 -5.15 2.14
CA ILE A 156 -7.83 -5.15 1.04
C ILE A 156 -8.28 -4.26 -0.12
N PRO A 157 -9.57 -4.15 -0.47
CA PRO A 157 -10.03 -3.17 -1.45
C PRO A 157 -9.65 -1.73 -1.12
N GLN A 158 -9.76 -1.31 0.14
CA GLN A 158 -9.36 0.03 0.57
C GLN A 158 -7.84 0.16 0.63
N LEU A 159 -7.14 -0.83 1.16
CA LEU A 159 -5.68 -0.88 1.22
C LEU A 159 -5.06 -0.77 -0.18
N SER A 160 -5.61 -1.49 -1.17
CA SER A 160 -5.19 -1.40 -2.57
C SER A 160 -5.30 0.02 -3.14
N LYS A 161 -6.39 0.73 -2.82
CA LYS A 161 -6.55 2.14 -3.24
C LYS A 161 -5.52 3.06 -2.56
N GLN A 162 -5.26 2.85 -1.27
CA GLN A 162 -4.25 3.63 -0.55
C GLN A 162 -2.86 3.42 -1.11
N TRP A 163 -2.48 2.18 -1.44
CA TRP A 163 -1.19 1.88 -2.06
C TRP A 163 -1.08 2.49 -3.45
N ALA A 164 -2.09 2.37 -4.29
CA ALA A 164 -2.09 3.02 -5.60
C ALA A 164 -1.93 4.55 -5.47
N GLN A 165 -2.59 5.18 -4.51
CA GLN A 165 -2.45 6.60 -4.25
C GLN A 165 -1.05 6.96 -3.75
N ALA A 166 -0.46 6.15 -2.87
CA ALA A 166 0.91 6.37 -2.39
C ALA A 166 1.94 6.23 -3.52
N ASP A 167 1.77 5.25 -4.41
CA ASP A 167 2.62 5.04 -5.59
C ASP A 167 2.54 6.25 -6.55
N PHE A 168 1.34 6.81 -6.77
CA PHE A 168 1.19 8.03 -7.57
C PHE A 168 1.86 9.23 -6.91
N THR A 169 1.66 9.42 -5.60
CA THR A 169 2.28 10.53 -4.87
C THR A 169 3.81 10.44 -4.93
N ALA A 170 4.40 9.27 -4.68
CA ALA A 170 5.84 9.09 -4.75
C ALA A 170 6.40 9.36 -6.15
N ARG A 171 5.69 8.93 -7.21
CA ARG A 171 6.07 9.21 -8.60
C ARG A 171 5.98 10.70 -8.92
N GLU A 172 4.90 11.35 -8.54
CA GLU A 172 4.69 12.78 -8.75
C GLU A 172 5.74 13.62 -8.01
N ASP A 173 6.15 13.24 -6.80
CA ASP A 173 7.25 13.89 -6.08
C ASP A 173 8.60 13.72 -6.80
N ALA A 174 8.85 12.55 -7.40
CA ALA A 174 10.04 12.32 -8.21
C ALA A 174 10.03 13.20 -9.48
N ILE A 175 8.88 13.42 -10.12
CA ILE A 175 8.75 14.33 -11.26
C ILE A 175 9.02 15.77 -10.87
N VAL A 176 8.54 16.22 -9.71
CA VAL A 176 8.86 17.56 -9.18
C VAL A 176 10.37 17.71 -8.94
N ALA A 177 11.02 16.70 -8.38
CA ALA A 177 12.47 16.69 -8.22
C ALA A 177 13.21 16.74 -9.59
N THR A 178 12.70 16.02 -10.59
CA THR A 178 13.23 16.05 -11.96
C THR A 178 13.08 17.44 -12.60
N LEU A 179 11.94 18.12 -12.43
CA LEU A 179 11.76 19.50 -12.92
C LEU A 179 12.79 20.44 -12.31
N ARG A 180 13.00 20.39 -10.99
CA ARG A 180 14.02 21.21 -10.31
C ARG A 180 15.43 20.91 -10.80
N ALA A 181 15.79 19.63 -10.91
CA ALA A 181 17.08 19.22 -11.42
C ALA A 181 17.31 19.69 -12.89
N THR A 182 16.24 19.68 -13.70
CA THR A 182 16.30 20.18 -15.07
C THR A 182 16.47 21.69 -15.12
N SER A 183 15.82 22.45 -14.25
CA SER A 183 16.02 23.89 -14.10
C SER A 183 17.47 24.22 -13.75
N GLU A 184 18.05 23.51 -12.78
CA GLU A 184 19.47 23.67 -12.42
C GLU A 184 20.41 23.29 -13.58
N ALA A 185 20.07 22.27 -14.37
CA ALA A 185 20.81 21.91 -15.57
C ALA A 185 20.77 23.02 -16.63
N ILE A 186 19.61 23.67 -16.83
CA ILE A 186 19.45 24.82 -17.74
C ILE A 186 20.32 26.00 -17.30
N HIS A 187 20.28 26.34 -16.00
CA HIS A 187 21.14 27.41 -15.47
C HIS A 187 22.63 27.06 -15.58
N THR A 188 23.00 25.81 -15.40
CA THR A 188 24.39 25.34 -15.59
C THR A 188 24.82 25.45 -17.03
N TYR A 189 23.97 25.08 -17.97
CA TYR A 189 24.17 25.25 -19.38
C TYR A 189 24.36 26.74 -19.75
N GLN A 190 23.47 27.62 -19.27
CA GLN A 190 23.54 29.05 -19.49
C GLN A 190 24.85 29.66 -18.99
N ARG A 191 25.30 29.25 -17.80
CA ARG A 191 26.61 29.70 -17.25
C ARG A 191 27.80 29.23 -18.11
N ALA A 192 27.71 28.00 -18.67
CA ALA A 192 28.81 27.40 -19.42
C ALA A 192 28.91 27.96 -20.87
N PHE A 193 27.76 28.19 -21.51
CA PHE A 193 27.68 28.51 -22.92
C PHE A 193 27.17 29.93 -23.24
N GLY A 194 26.79 30.73 -22.22
CA GLY A 194 26.34 32.12 -22.37
C GLY A 194 24.94 32.29 -22.99
N ARG A 195 24.18 31.21 -23.19
CA ARG A 195 22.82 31.22 -23.74
C ARG A 195 21.97 30.14 -23.11
N LEU A 196 20.65 30.26 -23.19
CA LEU A 196 19.74 29.15 -22.86
C LEU A 196 19.85 28.03 -23.91
N PRO A 197 19.61 26.76 -23.57
CA PRO A 197 19.51 25.69 -24.55
C PRO A 197 18.30 25.91 -25.46
N GLU A 198 18.39 25.59 -26.74
CA GLU A 198 17.25 25.70 -27.67
C GLU A 198 16.19 24.61 -27.42
N SER A 199 16.62 23.48 -26.88
CA SER A 199 15.75 22.36 -26.50
C SER A 199 16.38 21.51 -25.40
N LEU A 200 15.58 20.61 -24.77
CA LEU A 200 16.09 19.62 -23.80
C LEU A 200 17.15 18.70 -24.44
N ALA A 201 17.16 18.51 -25.75
CA ALA A 201 18.14 17.67 -26.44
C ALA A 201 19.58 18.17 -26.26
N GLU A 202 19.80 19.50 -26.19
CA GLU A 202 21.13 20.09 -25.98
C GLU A 202 21.68 19.78 -24.56
N LEU A 203 20.80 19.50 -23.58
CA LEU A 203 21.21 19.09 -22.26
C LEU A 203 21.59 17.59 -22.18
N GLY A 204 21.29 16.81 -23.23
CA GLY A 204 21.43 15.38 -23.30
C GLY A 204 22.86 14.85 -23.22
N PRO A 205 23.05 13.53 -23.18
CA PRO A 205 24.35 12.90 -23.08
C PRO A 205 25.27 13.22 -24.27
N ALA A 206 26.51 13.63 -23.98
CA ALA A 206 27.55 13.78 -24.98
C ALA A 206 28.32 12.44 -25.15
N PRO A 207 28.94 12.21 -26.34
CA PRO A 207 29.99 11.21 -26.46
C PRO A 207 31.10 11.46 -25.44
N LYS A 208 31.79 10.40 -25.03
CA LYS A 208 32.81 10.46 -23.98
C LYS A 208 33.81 11.60 -24.26
N ASP A 209 33.96 12.49 -23.26
CA ASP A 209 34.87 13.64 -23.28
C ASP A 209 34.61 14.72 -24.40
N GLN A 210 33.40 14.78 -24.94
CA GLN A 210 33.04 15.73 -26.00
C GLN A 210 31.83 16.59 -25.60
N ILE A 211 31.89 17.22 -24.43
CA ILE A 211 30.85 18.17 -24.02
C ILE A 211 30.86 19.38 -24.97
N SER A 212 29.69 19.67 -25.51
CA SER A 212 29.48 20.80 -26.46
C SER A 212 28.14 21.48 -26.21
N PRO A 213 27.88 22.65 -26.82
CA PRO A 213 26.54 23.25 -26.71
C PRO A 213 25.41 22.38 -27.25
N GLU A 214 25.68 21.48 -28.18
CA GLU A 214 24.68 20.55 -28.74
C GLU A 214 24.40 19.34 -27.84
N GLN A 215 25.35 19.01 -26.95
CA GLN A 215 25.26 17.87 -26.02
C GLN A 215 26.06 18.15 -24.75
N ALA A 216 25.38 18.65 -23.72
CA ALA A 216 26.03 19.12 -22.48
C ALA A 216 26.19 18.07 -21.39
N SER A 217 25.64 16.88 -21.54
CA SER A 217 25.65 15.78 -20.53
C SER A 217 25.09 16.17 -19.15
N LEU A 218 24.06 16.99 -19.12
CA LEU A 218 23.44 17.52 -17.90
C LEU A 218 22.17 16.77 -17.51
N VAL A 219 21.51 16.06 -18.43
CA VAL A 219 20.30 15.30 -18.17
C VAL A 219 20.37 13.88 -18.78
N SER A 220 19.45 13.01 -18.43
CA SER A 220 19.32 11.66 -18.99
C SER A 220 18.96 11.68 -20.48
N ALA A 221 19.27 10.60 -21.20
CA ALA A 221 18.89 10.46 -22.61
C ALA A 221 17.36 10.43 -22.81
N GLU A 222 16.58 9.98 -21.83
CA GLU A 222 15.12 9.98 -21.89
C GLU A 222 14.57 11.39 -21.74
N LEU A 223 15.04 12.13 -20.73
CA LEU A 223 14.62 13.51 -20.50
C LEU A 223 15.02 14.43 -21.66
N ALA A 224 16.19 14.23 -22.26
CA ALA A 224 16.61 14.93 -23.46
C ALA A 224 15.67 14.73 -24.66
N LYS A 225 14.95 13.60 -24.70
CA LYS A 225 13.89 13.33 -25.71
C LYS A 225 12.53 13.90 -25.31
N GLY A 226 12.42 14.56 -24.17
CA GLY A 226 11.19 15.13 -23.65
C GLY A 226 10.28 14.13 -22.90
N SER A 227 10.82 13.01 -22.40
CA SER A 227 10.02 12.06 -21.60
C SER A 227 10.87 11.43 -20.50
N GLN A 228 10.27 11.20 -19.32
CA GLN A 228 10.87 10.43 -18.22
C GLN A 228 9.76 9.96 -17.27
N ASP A 229 9.89 8.72 -16.77
CA ASP A 229 9.01 8.10 -15.73
C ASP A 229 7.51 8.23 -16.04
N GLY A 230 7.14 8.14 -17.31
CA GLY A 230 5.75 8.22 -17.76
C GLY A 230 5.19 9.65 -17.85
N TYR A 231 6.04 10.66 -17.81
CA TYR A 231 5.68 12.05 -18.03
C TYR A 231 6.31 12.59 -19.33
N GLU A 232 5.57 13.44 -20.03
CA GLU A 232 6.05 14.25 -21.14
C GLU A 232 6.54 15.59 -20.58
N PHE A 233 7.79 15.95 -20.88
CA PHE A 233 8.41 17.20 -20.49
C PHE A 233 8.43 18.17 -21.67
N ARG A 234 7.97 19.38 -21.43
CA ARG A 234 7.99 20.46 -22.41
C ARG A 234 8.82 21.61 -21.88
N TYR A 235 9.76 22.03 -22.67
CA TYR A 235 10.62 23.20 -22.46
C TYR A 235 10.29 24.28 -23.45
N ARG A 236 10.22 25.51 -23.00
CA ARG A 236 9.96 26.67 -23.86
C ARG A 236 10.80 27.84 -23.39
N ILE A 237 11.47 28.54 -24.36
CA ILE A 237 12.09 29.85 -24.12
C ILE A 237 10.99 30.89 -24.23
N VAL A 238 10.92 31.81 -23.28
CA VAL A 238 9.98 32.92 -23.23
C VAL A 238 10.80 34.20 -23.40
N PRO A 239 10.66 34.93 -24.53
CA PRO A 239 11.34 36.21 -24.71
C PRO A 239 10.74 37.25 -23.74
N ASP A 240 11.58 38.03 -23.06
CA ASP A 240 11.11 39.17 -22.28
C ASP A 240 10.54 40.27 -23.21
N ILE A 241 9.56 41.01 -22.71
CA ILE A 241 8.89 42.12 -23.40
C ILE A 241 9.91 43.22 -23.82
N SER A 242 11.00 43.35 -23.08
CA SER A 242 12.10 44.29 -23.36
C SER A 242 13.11 43.76 -24.41
N GLY A 243 13.04 42.48 -24.78
CA GLY A 243 13.88 41.85 -25.79
C GLY A 243 15.33 41.56 -25.41
N ASN A 244 15.70 41.81 -24.14
CA ASN A 244 17.06 41.61 -23.65
C ASN A 244 17.25 40.43 -22.70
N ASP A 245 16.21 40.00 -22.00
CA ASP A 245 16.26 38.84 -21.11
C ASP A 245 15.34 37.74 -21.65
N THR A 246 15.87 36.54 -21.77
CA THR A 246 15.10 35.34 -22.11
C THR A 246 14.94 34.49 -20.87
N SER A 247 13.71 34.24 -20.53
CA SER A 247 13.33 33.28 -19.47
C SER A 247 12.96 31.93 -20.08
N PHE A 248 12.71 30.95 -19.22
CA PHE A 248 12.24 29.64 -19.67
C PHE A 248 11.10 29.12 -18.83
N GLU A 249 10.37 28.21 -19.40
CA GLU A 249 9.30 27.44 -18.74
C GLU A 249 9.53 25.98 -18.96
N LEU A 250 9.25 25.21 -17.90
CA LEU A 250 9.23 23.75 -17.93
C LEU A 250 7.85 23.26 -17.51
N ALA A 251 7.29 22.30 -18.24
CA ALA A 251 6.07 21.63 -17.85
C ALA A 251 6.27 20.11 -17.91
N ALA A 252 5.64 19.39 -16.99
CA ALA A 252 5.57 17.94 -16.99
C ALA A 252 4.12 17.46 -16.92
N THR A 253 3.72 16.60 -17.86
CA THR A 253 2.34 16.13 -18.02
C THR A 253 2.32 14.61 -18.06
N PRO A 254 1.46 13.92 -17.26
CA PRO A 254 1.42 12.45 -17.25
C PRO A 254 0.93 11.88 -18.57
N LYS A 255 1.60 10.85 -19.10
CA LYS A 255 1.26 10.16 -20.35
C LYS A 255 1.38 8.62 -20.18
N PRO A 256 0.29 7.85 -20.20
CA PRO A 256 -1.12 8.33 -20.21
C PRO A 256 -1.56 8.85 -18.83
N TYR A 257 -2.47 9.81 -18.84
CA TYR A 257 -3.14 10.31 -17.63
C TYR A 257 -3.82 9.16 -16.88
N GLY A 258 -3.78 9.20 -15.53
CA GLY A 258 -4.39 8.21 -14.66
C GLY A 258 -3.62 6.89 -14.52
N ALA A 259 -2.71 6.57 -15.45
CA ALA A 259 -1.83 5.41 -15.34
C ALA A 259 -0.47 5.76 -14.72
N ASN A 260 0.07 6.92 -15.07
CA ASN A 260 1.39 7.35 -14.61
C ASN A 260 1.35 8.47 -13.57
N GLY A 261 0.22 9.13 -13.40
CA GLY A 261 -0.04 10.21 -12.44
C GLY A 261 -1.32 10.92 -12.79
N HIS A 262 -1.74 11.85 -11.93
CA HIS A 262 -2.93 12.68 -12.11
C HIS A 262 -2.55 14.14 -12.27
N ARG A 263 -1.55 14.62 -11.50
CA ARG A 263 -1.16 16.02 -11.53
C ARG A 263 -0.21 16.32 -12.69
N SER A 264 -0.42 17.46 -13.33
CA SER A 264 0.57 18.10 -14.20
C SER A 264 1.30 19.17 -13.41
N PHE A 265 2.53 19.45 -13.79
CA PHE A 265 3.40 20.39 -13.09
C PHE A 265 3.96 21.43 -14.05
N PHE A 266 4.21 22.62 -13.52
CA PHE A 266 4.82 23.74 -14.21
C PHE A 266 5.89 24.38 -13.32
N LEU A 267 7.04 24.67 -13.88
CA LEU A 267 8.13 25.35 -13.21
C LEU A 267 8.59 26.53 -14.07
N ASP A 268 8.66 27.71 -13.48
CA ASP A 268 9.21 28.93 -14.08
C ASP A 268 10.69 29.13 -13.72
N GLU A 269 11.30 30.20 -14.26
CA GLU A 269 12.70 30.54 -13.97
C GLU A 269 12.98 30.88 -12.50
N SER A 270 11.95 31.21 -11.71
CA SER A 270 12.09 31.44 -10.27
C SER A 270 12.29 30.13 -9.48
N GLY A 271 12.14 28.99 -10.14
CA GLY A 271 12.27 27.66 -9.55
C GLY A 271 11.05 27.21 -8.76
N ARG A 272 9.95 27.97 -8.79
CA ARG A 272 8.69 27.61 -8.11
C ARG A 272 7.91 26.61 -8.96
N VAL A 273 7.37 25.60 -8.29
CA VAL A 273 6.58 24.56 -8.95
C VAL A 273 5.11 24.74 -8.63
N HIS A 274 4.32 24.91 -9.70
CA HIS A 274 2.87 24.89 -9.69
C HIS A 274 2.37 23.52 -10.11
N GLY A 275 1.23 23.06 -9.60
CA GLY A 275 0.71 21.77 -10.04
C GLY A 275 -0.70 21.48 -9.54
N ASP A 276 -1.49 20.85 -10.42
CA ASP A 276 -2.85 20.42 -10.12
C ASP A 276 -3.22 19.23 -11.00
N ASP A 277 -4.36 18.55 -10.66
CA ASP A 277 -4.97 17.56 -11.53
C ASP A 277 -5.64 18.24 -12.72
N LYS A 278 -4.91 18.30 -13.83
CA LYS A 278 -5.34 18.91 -15.09
C LYS A 278 -5.95 17.91 -16.07
N HIS A 279 -6.22 16.67 -15.65
CA HIS A 279 -6.72 15.61 -16.53
C HIS A 279 -5.87 15.40 -17.79
N GLY A 280 -4.56 15.52 -17.64
CA GLY A 280 -3.60 15.38 -18.75
C GLY A 280 -3.38 16.64 -19.60
N ALA A 281 -3.96 17.79 -19.23
CA ALA A 281 -3.59 19.08 -19.79
C ALA A 281 -2.34 19.65 -19.10
N VAL A 282 -1.68 20.61 -19.74
CA VAL A 282 -0.47 21.26 -19.22
C VAL A 282 -0.82 22.18 -18.05
N ALA A 283 -0.02 22.16 -16.98
CA ALA A 283 -0.12 23.12 -15.89
C ALA A 283 0.50 24.47 -16.26
N THR A 284 0.14 25.53 -15.54
CA THR A 284 0.57 26.91 -15.75
C THR A 284 0.84 27.61 -14.42
N THR A 285 1.30 28.86 -14.46
CA THR A 285 1.47 29.71 -13.26
C THR A 285 0.15 30.03 -12.54
N GLU A 286 -1.01 29.83 -13.17
CA GLU A 286 -2.31 30.03 -12.56
C GLU A 286 -2.71 28.87 -11.62
N ASP A 287 -2.06 27.72 -11.76
CA ASP A 287 -2.31 26.56 -10.92
C ASP A 287 -1.68 26.75 -9.52
N PRO A 288 -2.17 26.07 -8.49
CA PRO A 288 -1.67 26.23 -7.12
C PRO A 288 -0.18 25.94 -6.98
N LEU A 289 0.52 26.70 -6.16
CA LEU A 289 1.87 26.38 -5.72
C LEU A 289 1.87 25.09 -4.93
N LEU A 290 2.87 24.24 -5.12
CA LEU A 290 3.01 23.03 -4.34
C LEU A 290 3.32 23.34 -2.88
N ALA A 291 2.89 22.45 -1.98
CA ALA A 291 3.14 22.57 -0.55
C ALA A 291 4.66 22.66 -0.27
N GLY A 292 5.07 23.68 0.49
CA GLY A 292 6.47 23.98 0.81
C GLY A 292 7.12 25.05 -0.07
N GLU A 293 6.49 25.43 -1.19
CA GLU A 293 6.91 26.61 -1.96
C GLU A 293 6.52 27.90 -1.20
N LYS A 294 7.46 28.83 -1.07
CA LYS A 294 7.16 30.14 -0.47
C LYS A 294 6.54 31.03 -1.55
N ALA A 295 5.35 31.53 -1.28
CA ALA A 295 4.82 32.67 -2.05
C ALA A 295 5.79 33.86 -1.94
N GLU A 296 6.10 34.49 -3.08
CA GLU A 296 6.86 35.75 -3.05
C GLU A 296 6.07 36.79 -2.24
N PRO A 297 6.72 37.55 -1.34
CA PRO A 297 6.02 38.64 -0.67
C PRO A 297 5.57 39.63 -1.75
N GLU A 298 4.25 39.92 -1.79
CA GLU A 298 3.70 40.97 -2.66
C GLU A 298 4.57 42.22 -2.50
N LYS A 299 5.17 42.68 -3.61
CA LYS A 299 5.82 43.98 -3.65
C LYS A 299 4.70 45.00 -3.41
N SER A 300 4.62 45.54 -2.19
CA SER A 300 3.80 46.72 -1.89
C SER A 300 4.33 47.87 -2.73
N GLU A 301 3.49 48.37 -3.65
CA GLU A 301 3.70 49.63 -4.35
C GLU A 301 3.81 50.82 -3.39
#